data_b0c7d95785dbf46848c131c5724a7009
#
_entry.id   b0c7d95785dbf46848c131c5724a7009
#
_cell.length_a   1.000
_cell.length_b   1.000
_cell.length_c   1.000
_cell.angle_alpha   90.00
_cell.angle_beta   90.00
_cell.angle_gamma   90.00
#
_symmetry.space_group_name_H-M   'P 1'
#
loop_
_entity.id
_entity.type
_entity.pdbx_description
1 polymer ?
#
loop_
_entity_poly.entity_id
_entity_poly.type
_entity_poly.pdbx_seq_one_letter_code
_entity_poly.pdbx_strand_id
1 'polypeptide(L)'
;MSDTSRRGADRASRRPDGMPSFVERLDAIDLATAAGFELPPVMIYGDDVTHVITEQGVANLLLCRSPKEREGALRAIAGDTDFGSARARDMTSNLRERRIVMRPSDLGIDAKDAKRDLLSARTIDDLVVCSGGLYVPPPKFRTRAAAVSATKADGKALKQQGR
;
A
#
# COMPACT_ATOMS: atom_id res chain seq x y z
N MET A 1 14.78 19.89 28.85
CA MET A 1 15.28 18.65 28.22
C MET A 1 14.14 18.07 27.41
N SER A 2 14.14 18.36 26.13
CA SER A 2 13.04 18.05 25.21
C SER A 2 13.31 16.69 24.57
N ASP A 3 12.42 15.77 24.80
CA ASP A 3 12.45 14.42 24.23
C ASP A 3 12.16 14.48 22.71
N THR A 4 13.21 14.41 21.91
CA THR A 4 13.19 14.45 20.44
C THR A 4 13.22 13.02 19.86
N SER A 5 12.59 12.05 20.51
CA SER A 5 12.60 10.64 20.13
C SER A 5 11.28 10.13 19.54
N ARG A 6 10.60 10.91 18.74
CA ARG A 6 9.57 10.36 17.83
C ARG A 6 10.10 10.38 16.41
N ARG A 7 10.96 9.44 16.08
CA ARG A 7 11.23 9.08 14.70
C ARG A 7 9.91 8.60 14.11
N GLY A 8 9.32 9.45 13.26
CA GLY A 8 8.09 9.14 12.55
C GLY A 8 8.30 7.84 11.78
N ALA A 9 7.45 6.86 12.04
CA ALA A 9 7.37 5.69 11.21
C ALA A 9 7.13 6.18 9.77
N ASP A 10 7.89 5.66 8.79
CA ASP A 10 7.67 5.92 7.38
C ASP A 10 6.21 5.62 7.05
N ARG A 11 5.43 6.67 6.82
CA ARG A 11 4.02 6.60 6.48
C ARG A 11 3.89 7.02 5.03
N ALA A 12 3.22 6.21 4.22
CA ALA A 12 3.00 6.57 2.81
C ALA A 12 2.16 7.86 2.66
N SER A 13 1.33 8.20 3.66
CA SER A 13 0.57 9.44 3.70
C SER A 13 1.43 10.69 4.00
N ARG A 14 2.66 10.50 4.52
CA ARG A 14 3.62 11.59 4.79
C ARG A 14 5.01 11.19 4.35
N ARG A 15 5.75 12.15 3.86
CA ARG A 15 7.15 12.02 3.51
C ARG A 15 8.04 11.93 4.77
N PRO A 16 9.30 11.47 4.66
CA PRO A 16 10.24 11.40 5.79
C PRO A 16 10.49 12.75 6.48
N ASP A 17 10.37 13.86 5.74
CA ASP A 17 10.47 15.22 6.24
C ASP A 17 9.19 15.72 6.96
N GLY A 18 8.16 14.86 7.06
CA GLY A 18 6.89 15.17 7.68
C GLY A 18 5.86 15.86 6.77
N MET A 19 6.26 16.25 5.55
CA MET A 19 5.33 16.85 4.59
C MET A 19 4.27 15.85 4.14
N PRO A 20 3.02 16.29 3.90
CA PRO A 20 1.97 15.42 3.42
C PRO A 20 2.26 14.93 1.99
N SER A 21 1.97 13.64 1.74
CA SER A 21 2.00 13.08 0.39
C SER A 21 0.71 13.36 -0.39
N PHE A 22 -0.36 13.77 0.31
CA PHE A 22 -1.64 14.14 -0.27
C PHE A 22 -1.88 15.62 -0.04
N VAL A 23 -2.21 16.32 -1.11
CA VAL A 23 -2.50 17.77 -1.11
C VAL A 23 -3.77 18.03 -1.93
N GLU A 24 -4.47 19.14 -1.61
CA GLU A 24 -5.70 19.52 -2.34
C GLU A 24 -5.41 19.88 -3.80
N ARG A 25 -4.27 20.52 -4.03
CA ARG A 25 -3.84 20.94 -5.36
C ARG A 25 -2.34 20.78 -5.47
N LEU A 26 -1.89 20.20 -6.54
CA LEU A 26 -0.49 20.04 -6.88
C LEU A 26 -0.24 20.67 -8.25
N ASP A 27 0.67 21.65 -8.30
CA ASP A 27 1.35 22.04 -9.52
C ASP A 27 2.70 21.34 -9.56
N ALA A 28 2.76 20.25 -10.32
CA ALA A 28 3.96 19.41 -10.39
C ALA A 28 5.11 20.11 -11.10
N ILE A 29 4.82 21.01 -12.05
CA ILE A 29 5.83 21.76 -12.81
C ILE A 29 6.46 22.81 -11.92
N ASP A 30 5.64 23.59 -11.22
CA ASP A 30 6.13 24.61 -10.29
C ASP A 30 6.94 23.98 -9.17
N LEU A 31 6.48 22.85 -8.62
CA LEU A 31 7.20 22.13 -7.57
C LEU A 31 8.55 21.61 -8.07
N ALA A 32 8.59 21.02 -9.26
CA ALA A 32 9.83 20.50 -9.85
C ALA A 32 10.82 21.64 -10.15
N THR A 33 10.34 22.76 -10.68
CA THR A 33 11.15 23.95 -10.95
C THR A 33 11.73 24.51 -9.65
N ALA A 34 10.92 24.66 -8.61
CA ALA A 34 11.37 25.12 -7.30
C ALA A 34 12.38 24.17 -6.65
N ALA A 35 12.29 22.87 -6.93
CA ALA A 35 13.23 21.85 -6.46
C ALA A 35 14.50 21.74 -7.33
N GLY A 36 14.62 22.53 -8.42
CA GLY A 36 15.79 22.55 -9.30
C GLY A 36 15.90 21.36 -10.24
N PHE A 37 14.80 20.69 -10.56
CA PHE A 37 14.82 19.62 -11.56
C PHE A 37 15.04 20.20 -12.97
N GLU A 38 16.00 19.66 -13.71
CA GLU A 38 16.29 20.07 -15.09
C GLU A 38 15.26 19.56 -16.10
N LEU A 39 14.59 18.45 -15.79
CA LEU A 39 13.59 17.84 -16.64
C LEU A 39 12.19 17.96 -16.03
N PRO A 40 11.14 18.07 -16.85
CA PRO A 40 9.77 18.05 -16.38
C PRO A 40 9.50 16.77 -15.57
N PRO A 41 8.66 16.85 -14.53
CA PRO A 41 8.29 15.65 -13.75
C PRO A 41 7.50 14.68 -14.62
N VAL A 42 7.73 13.38 -14.40
CA VAL A 42 6.87 12.36 -14.98
C VAL A 42 5.55 12.36 -14.23
N MET A 43 4.46 12.58 -14.95
CA MET A 43 3.11 12.60 -14.41
C MET A 43 2.29 11.43 -14.97
N ILE A 44 1.46 10.85 -14.13
CA ILE A 44 0.48 9.84 -14.52
C ILE A 44 -0.90 10.51 -14.53
N TYR A 45 -1.67 10.31 -15.58
CA TYR A 45 -3.05 10.79 -15.60
C TYR A 45 -3.86 10.13 -14.47
N GLY A 46 -4.69 10.93 -13.81
CA GLY A 46 -5.50 10.46 -12.69
C GLY A 46 -6.36 9.23 -13.03
N ASP A 47 -6.84 9.13 -14.27
CA ASP A 47 -7.66 8.01 -14.73
C ASP A 47 -6.85 6.71 -14.91
N ASP A 48 -5.54 6.81 -15.12
CA ASP A 48 -4.66 5.65 -15.25
C ASP A 48 -4.24 5.06 -13.88
N VAL A 49 -4.47 5.81 -12.79
CA VAL A 49 -4.20 5.32 -11.43
C VAL A 49 -5.32 4.38 -11.02
N THR A 50 -5.01 3.11 -10.86
CA THR A 50 -5.98 2.07 -10.53
C THR A 50 -6.14 1.83 -9.03
N HIS A 51 -5.04 1.83 -8.30
CA HIS A 51 -4.99 1.58 -6.86
C HIS A 51 -4.03 2.55 -6.19
N VAL A 52 -4.40 3.01 -4.99
CA VAL A 52 -3.50 3.76 -4.11
C VAL A 52 -3.45 3.03 -2.77
N ILE A 53 -2.25 2.84 -2.25
CA ILE A 53 -1.99 2.10 -1.01
C ILE A 53 -1.24 3.00 -0.04
N THR A 54 -1.72 3.05 1.18
CA THR A 54 -1.07 3.74 2.30
C THR A 54 -1.11 2.87 3.56
N GLU A 55 -0.52 3.33 4.64
CA GLU A 55 -0.66 2.69 5.96
C GLU A 55 -2.10 2.71 6.50
N GLN A 56 -2.97 3.54 5.93
CA GLN A 56 -4.40 3.62 6.29
C GLN A 56 -5.24 2.59 5.55
N GLY A 57 -4.77 2.10 4.41
CA GLY A 57 -5.47 1.09 3.62
C GLY A 57 -5.21 1.18 2.12
N VAL A 58 -6.12 0.56 1.39
CA VAL A 58 -6.11 0.49 -0.07
C VAL A 58 -7.35 1.14 -0.63
N ALA A 59 -7.19 2.00 -1.63
CA ALA A 59 -8.28 2.53 -2.45
C ALA A 59 -8.20 1.91 -3.86
N ASN A 60 -9.24 1.16 -4.25
CA ASN A 60 -9.40 0.64 -5.60
C ASN A 60 -10.19 1.65 -6.44
N LEU A 61 -9.48 2.47 -7.19
CA LEU A 61 -10.08 3.56 -7.95
C LEU A 61 -10.82 3.10 -9.22
N LEU A 62 -10.59 1.86 -9.67
CA LEU A 62 -11.33 1.27 -10.79
C LEU A 62 -12.81 1.07 -10.48
N LEU A 63 -13.15 0.87 -9.21
CA LEU A 63 -14.53 0.63 -8.77
C LEU A 63 -15.30 1.93 -8.51
N CYS A 64 -14.64 3.08 -8.56
CA CYS A 64 -15.27 4.39 -8.39
C CYS A 64 -16.12 4.74 -9.62
N ARG A 65 -17.33 5.25 -9.37
CA ARG A 65 -18.31 5.59 -10.42
C ARG A 65 -18.29 7.05 -10.82
N SER A 66 -17.53 7.88 -10.09
CA SER A 66 -17.44 9.31 -10.35
C SER A 66 -16.13 9.89 -9.82
N PRO A 67 -15.69 11.06 -10.33
CA PRO A 67 -14.55 11.79 -9.77
C PRO A 67 -14.71 12.09 -8.27
N LYS A 68 -15.92 12.37 -7.81
CA LYS A 68 -16.22 12.61 -6.39
C LYS A 68 -15.99 11.35 -5.53
N GLU A 69 -16.35 10.17 -6.03
CA GLU A 69 -16.04 8.92 -5.33
C GLU A 69 -14.54 8.64 -5.30
N ARG A 70 -13.81 8.92 -6.40
CA ARG A 70 -12.35 8.81 -6.43
C ARG A 70 -11.69 9.70 -5.40
N GLU A 71 -12.10 10.97 -5.36
CA GLU A 71 -11.64 11.92 -4.33
C GLU A 71 -11.94 11.41 -2.93
N GLY A 72 -13.17 10.96 -2.66
CA GLY A 72 -13.57 10.39 -1.38
C GLY A 72 -12.75 9.16 -0.99
N ALA A 73 -12.42 8.29 -1.94
CA ALA A 73 -11.58 7.13 -1.71
C ALA A 73 -10.14 7.53 -1.36
N LEU A 74 -9.56 8.52 -2.04
CA LEU A 74 -8.24 9.05 -1.74
C LEU A 74 -8.20 9.74 -0.36
N ARG A 75 -9.22 10.55 -0.03
CA ARG A 75 -9.34 11.18 1.29
C ARG A 75 -9.42 10.14 2.41
N ALA A 76 -10.10 9.02 2.17
CA ALA A 76 -10.27 7.96 3.17
C ALA A 76 -8.95 7.29 3.59
N ILE A 77 -7.96 7.25 2.69
CA ILE A 77 -6.64 6.62 2.92
C ILE A 77 -5.50 7.61 3.10
N ALA A 78 -5.77 8.92 3.04
CA ALA A 78 -4.74 9.97 3.13
C ALA A 78 -4.26 10.22 4.57
N GLY A 79 -4.84 9.54 5.58
CA GLY A 79 -4.40 9.63 6.97
C GLY A 79 -4.62 11.01 7.61
N ASP A 80 -3.71 11.40 8.48
CA ASP A 80 -3.75 12.66 9.23
C ASP A 80 -3.13 13.82 8.43
N THR A 81 -3.55 13.98 7.19
CA THR A 81 -3.23 15.12 6.33
C THR A 81 -4.42 16.06 6.26
N ASP A 82 -4.23 17.31 5.87
CA ASP A 82 -5.32 18.26 5.67
C ASP A 82 -6.32 17.71 4.64
N PHE A 83 -5.82 17.13 3.56
CA PHE A 83 -6.62 16.43 2.56
C PHE A 83 -7.45 15.29 3.16
N GLY A 84 -6.85 14.44 3.98
CA GLY A 84 -7.53 13.31 4.64
C GLY A 84 -8.49 13.74 5.73
N SER A 85 -8.22 14.85 6.41
CA SER A 85 -9.09 15.40 7.47
C SER A 85 -10.44 15.88 6.93
N ALA A 86 -10.50 16.32 5.68
CA ALA A 86 -11.72 16.75 5.00
C ALA A 86 -12.60 15.58 4.48
N ARG A 87 -12.31 14.33 4.88
CA ARG A 87 -13.11 13.16 4.47
C ARG A 87 -14.52 13.21 5.05
N ALA A 88 -15.52 12.97 4.21
CA ALA A 88 -16.90 12.80 4.65
C ALA A 88 -17.10 11.39 5.20
N ARG A 89 -17.65 11.27 6.42
CA ARG A 89 -17.85 9.98 7.11
C ARG A 89 -18.79 9.06 6.34
N ASP A 90 -19.94 9.58 5.89
CA ASP A 90 -20.94 8.80 5.16
C ASP A 90 -20.39 8.27 3.83
N MET A 91 -19.65 9.10 3.09
CA MET A 91 -18.96 8.69 1.88
C MET A 91 -17.96 7.57 2.18
N THR A 92 -17.14 7.73 3.21
CA THR A 92 -16.14 6.72 3.58
C THR A 92 -16.80 5.40 3.98
N SER A 93 -17.92 5.43 4.73
CA SER A 93 -18.67 4.22 5.09
C SER A 93 -19.20 3.50 3.86
N ASN A 94 -19.84 4.21 2.94
CA ASN A 94 -20.36 3.65 1.70
C ASN A 94 -19.23 3.03 0.83
N LEU A 95 -18.11 3.73 0.70
CA LEU A 95 -16.97 3.22 -0.07
C LEU A 95 -16.37 1.95 0.55
N ARG A 96 -16.39 1.82 1.90
CA ARG A 96 -15.95 0.62 2.60
C ARG A 96 -16.92 -0.55 2.44
N GLU A 97 -18.21 -0.32 2.55
CA GLU A 97 -19.25 -1.33 2.32
C GLU A 97 -19.13 -1.94 0.92
N ARG A 98 -18.82 -1.11 -0.07
CA ARG A 98 -18.60 -1.51 -1.46
C ARG A 98 -17.20 -2.05 -1.73
N ARG A 99 -16.33 -2.17 -0.73
CA ARG A 99 -14.93 -2.60 -0.83
C ARG A 99 -14.07 -1.79 -1.81
N ILE A 100 -14.45 -0.55 -2.05
CA ILE A 100 -13.64 0.42 -2.80
C ILE A 100 -12.46 0.89 -1.95
N VAL A 101 -12.72 1.08 -0.66
CA VAL A 101 -11.69 1.37 0.34
C VAL A 101 -11.66 0.23 1.36
N MET A 102 -10.47 -0.30 1.60
CA MET A 102 -10.24 -1.37 2.59
C MET A 102 -9.12 -0.95 3.55
N ARG A 103 -9.29 -1.20 4.84
CA ARG A 103 -8.25 -1.03 5.85
C ARG A 103 -7.35 -2.27 5.90
N PRO A 104 -6.14 -2.17 6.46
CA PRO A 104 -5.29 -3.34 6.67
C PRO A 104 -6.01 -4.47 7.42
N SER A 105 -6.79 -4.14 8.46
CA SER A 105 -7.59 -5.10 9.23
C SER A 105 -8.65 -5.83 8.40
N ASP A 106 -9.24 -5.17 7.40
CA ASP A 106 -10.24 -5.77 6.51
C ASP A 106 -9.59 -6.83 5.58
N LEU A 107 -8.27 -6.78 5.44
CA LEU A 107 -7.43 -7.72 4.69
C LEU A 107 -6.74 -8.74 5.60
N GLY A 108 -7.05 -8.77 6.89
CA GLY A 108 -6.41 -9.64 7.87
C GLY A 108 -4.97 -9.25 8.20
N ILE A 109 -4.56 -8.02 7.88
CA ILE A 109 -3.20 -7.53 8.13
C ILE A 109 -3.17 -6.83 9.49
N ASP A 110 -2.37 -7.34 10.43
CA ASP A 110 -1.96 -6.61 11.62
C ASP A 110 -0.75 -5.74 11.29
N ALA A 111 -0.87 -4.42 11.48
CA ALA A 111 0.16 -3.47 11.10
C ALA A 111 1.46 -3.61 11.91
N LYS A 112 1.37 -4.08 13.18
CA LYS A 112 2.56 -4.28 14.03
C LYS A 112 3.31 -5.52 13.60
N ASP A 113 2.59 -6.61 13.34
CA ASP A 113 3.16 -7.87 12.87
C ASP A 113 3.76 -7.70 11.48
N ALA A 114 3.03 -7.08 10.55
CA ALA A 114 3.52 -6.81 9.20
C ALA A 114 4.81 -5.97 9.21
N LYS A 115 4.91 -4.96 10.07
CA LYS A 115 6.12 -4.15 10.22
C LYS A 115 7.29 -4.98 10.77
N ARG A 116 7.06 -5.78 11.81
CA ARG A 116 8.06 -6.66 12.39
C ARG A 116 8.59 -7.65 11.35
N ASP A 117 7.69 -8.28 10.64
CA ASP A 117 8.01 -9.31 9.66
C ASP A 117 8.77 -8.72 8.47
N LEU A 118 8.33 -7.55 7.95
CA LEU A 118 9.04 -6.84 6.89
C LEU A 118 10.47 -6.45 7.31
N LEU A 119 10.65 -5.96 8.54
CA LEU A 119 11.97 -5.59 9.04
C LEU A 119 12.88 -6.80 9.31
N SER A 120 12.31 -7.99 9.55
CA SER A 120 13.04 -9.24 9.75
C SER A 120 13.39 -9.95 8.44
N ALA A 121 12.64 -9.69 7.37
CA ALA A 121 12.86 -10.30 6.06
C ALA A 121 14.21 -9.87 5.47
N ARG A 122 15.04 -10.84 5.10
CA ARG A 122 16.36 -10.62 4.50
C ARG A 122 16.45 -11.17 3.08
N THR A 123 15.52 -12.01 2.70
CA THR A 123 15.46 -12.68 1.41
C THR A 123 14.06 -12.55 0.82
N ILE A 124 13.96 -12.82 -0.49
CA ILE A 124 12.66 -12.88 -1.16
C ILE A 124 11.79 -14.01 -0.58
N ASP A 125 12.39 -15.12 -0.19
CA ASP A 125 11.68 -16.24 0.42
C ASP A 125 11.08 -15.85 1.77
N ASP A 126 11.78 -15.03 2.56
CA ASP A 126 11.21 -14.48 3.80
C ASP A 126 9.98 -13.61 3.52
N LEU A 127 10.00 -12.80 2.46
CA LEU A 127 8.84 -12.00 2.05
C LEU A 127 7.65 -12.88 1.63
N VAL A 128 7.89 -14.00 0.95
CA VAL A 128 6.84 -14.98 0.62
C VAL A 128 6.19 -15.53 1.89
N VAL A 129 7.01 -15.93 2.86
CA VAL A 129 6.54 -16.46 4.14
C VAL A 129 5.78 -15.38 4.93
N CYS A 130 6.36 -14.20 5.10
CA CYS A 130 5.75 -13.09 5.84
C CYS A 130 4.44 -12.59 5.22
N SER A 131 4.29 -12.73 3.91
CA SER A 131 3.05 -12.35 3.21
C SER A 131 1.91 -13.37 3.37
N GLY A 132 2.17 -14.52 4.03
CA GLY A 132 1.19 -15.61 4.11
C GLY A 132 0.83 -16.20 2.73
N GLY A 133 1.73 -16.11 1.76
CA GLY A 133 1.52 -16.60 0.40
C GLY A 133 0.83 -15.61 -0.56
N LEU A 134 0.54 -14.39 -0.12
CA LEU A 134 -0.01 -13.33 -1.01
C LEU A 134 1.02 -12.85 -2.02
N TYR A 135 2.30 -12.81 -1.65
CA TYR A 135 3.38 -12.45 -2.55
C TYR A 135 3.94 -13.70 -3.23
N VAL A 136 3.79 -13.76 -4.54
CA VAL A 136 4.31 -14.85 -5.39
C VAL A 136 5.32 -14.27 -6.37
N PRO A 137 6.62 -14.26 -6.04
CA PRO A 137 7.65 -13.74 -6.92
C PRO A 137 7.81 -14.62 -8.16
N PRO A 138 8.23 -14.04 -9.30
CA PRO A 138 8.59 -14.82 -10.47
C PRO A 138 9.62 -15.92 -10.13
N PRO A 139 9.55 -17.09 -10.76
CA PRO A 139 10.42 -18.24 -10.43
C PRO A 139 11.92 -17.93 -10.45
N LYS A 140 12.34 -17.00 -11.31
CA LYS A 140 13.75 -16.56 -11.42
C LYS A 140 14.32 -15.88 -10.16
N PHE A 141 13.44 -15.41 -9.27
CA PHE A 141 13.82 -14.76 -8.02
C PHE A 141 13.70 -15.69 -6.79
N ARG A 142 13.22 -16.91 -6.98
CA ARG A 142 13.14 -17.90 -5.90
C ARG A 142 14.47 -18.63 -5.78
N THR A 143 14.95 -18.81 -4.56
CA THR A 143 16.13 -19.63 -4.32
C THR A 143 15.83 -21.11 -4.61
N ARG A 144 16.83 -21.85 -5.07
CA ARG A 144 16.69 -23.26 -5.44
C ARG A 144 16.13 -24.16 -4.30
N ALA A 145 16.35 -23.77 -3.05
CA ALA A 145 15.86 -24.48 -1.87
C ALA A 145 14.33 -24.36 -1.69
N ALA A 146 13.74 -23.18 -1.94
CA ALA A 146 12.30 -22.96 -1.86
C ALA A 146 11.54 -23.70 -2.99
N ALA A 147 12.12 -23.82 -4.17
CA ALA A 147 11.57 -24.62 -5.27
C ALA A 147 11.41 -26.10 -4.91
N VAL A 148 12.36 -26.67 -4.15
CA VAL A 148 12.31 -28.05 -3.69
C VAL A 148 11.23 -28.27 -2.62
N SER A 149 10.98 -27.28 -1.78
CA SER A 149 9.94 -27.37 -0.73
C SER A 149 8.51 -27.30 -1.31
N ALA A 150 8.30 -26.45 -2.31
CA ALA A 150 7.00 -26.31 -2.99
C ALA A 150 6.61 -27.62 -3.74
N THR A 151 7.57 -28.22 -4.47
CA THR A 151 7.35 -29.51 -5.17
C THR A 151 7.05 -30.66 -4.21
N LYS A 152 7.59 -30.60 -2.98
CA LYS A 152 7.34 -31.65 -1.97
C LYS A 152 5.97 -31.53 -1.30
N ALA A 153 5.44 -30.30 -1.19
CA ALA A 153 4.09 -30.04 -0.68
C ALA A 153 3.01 -30.49 -1.69
N ASP A 154 3.19 -30.16 -2.97
CA ASP A 154 2.27 -30.58 -4.03
C ASP A 154 2.25 -32.11 -4.24
N GLY A 155 3.40 -32.76 -4.13
CA GLY A 155 3.50 -34.22 -4.22
C GLY A 155 2.84 -34.97 -3.07
N LYS A 156 2.66 -34.31 -1.90
CA LYS A 156 1.99 -34.89 -0.74
C LYS A 156 0.46 -34.73 -0.81
N ALA A 157 0.00 -33.63 -1.39
CA ALA A 157 -1.43 -33.38 -1.61
C ALA A 157 -2.04 -34.33 -2.66
N LEU A 158 -1.32 -34.62 -3.75
CA LEU A 158 -1.78 -35.56 -4.77
C LEU A 158 -1.87 -37.03 -4.27
N LYS A 159 -1.05 -37.44 -3.29
CA LYS A 159 -1.09 -38.81 -2.72
C LYS A 159 -2.22 -39.02 -1.72
N GLN A 160 -2.86 -37.98 -1.21
CA GLN A 160 -3.99 -38.10 -0.29
C GLN A 160 -5.36 -38.13 -0.99
N GLN A 161 -5.44 -37.77 -2.27
CA GLN A 161 -6.68 -37.85 -3.06
C GLN A 161 -6.86 -39.16 -3.83
N GLY A 162 -5.95 -40.11 -3.69
CA GLY A 162 -5.97 -41.41 -4.37
C GLY A 162 -6.20 -42.62 -3.48
N ARG A 163 -6.94 -42.46 -2.36
CA ARG A 163 -7.38 -43.58 -1.53
C ARG A 163 -8.86 -43.50 -1.24
#